data_131fb856267d4e674f56634d8ba7e71d
#
_entry.id   131fb856267d4e674f56634d8ba7e71d
#
_cell.length_a   1.000
_cell.length_b   1.000
_cell.length_c   1.000
_cell.angle_alpha   90.00
_cell.angle_beta   90.00
_cell.angle_gamma   90.00
#
_symmetry.space_group_name_H-M   'P 1'
#
loop_
_entity.id
_entity.type
_entity.pdbx_description
1 polymer ?
#
loop_
_entity_poly.entity_id
_entity_poly.type
_entity_poly.pdbx_seq_one_letter_code
_entity_poly.pdbx_strand_id
1 'polypeptide(L)'
;MPWDVEEKNMPYAVVRPSNSSEISRLLQYANEKLIPVHIHGSGTSLVGLARPKAKGIVMDTARMKGIEVYPERGYFEVGPGMHVAQVKKELAKHNALLPVFPGSELVATIGGAIAVNTSAHGVDAALGKPGDFILGFEVVLPTGQILQTGTESTRRPAGIDPTKYFIGSEGLLGVLTKIRMRLIPMPYFEQVVAYYKRTEDILSTVIDMYKNGIYPPLFFEYLDERAAKIGFEAVGLQQPRGAVSMMRLHSWSKEGSRQRAKEFLEFLKDNNPIETKIVSDEEEWGKIWQSRAEAGNYMYRLGMTFGSEISPRVDKLIEAFHDAQSIVKNLNSYKNAEFISFGHIGAPTIHAYAFIPTKDIANEVKKAITLEMREKTEDLNIKYGGCGGEWGLTAQRVSFLKKKYGESLYEVLVTMKKAFDPNDILNRGNLQGWI
;
A
#
# COMPACT_ATOMS: atom_id res chain seq x y z
N MET A 1 11.89 -16.64 7.71
CA MET A 1 10.92 -15.51 7.81
C MET A 1 11.30 -14.41 6.85
N PRO A 2 10.35 -13.67 6.27
CA PRO A 2 10.71 -12.55 5.37
C PRO A 2 11.46 -11.42 6.09
N TRP A 3 11.71 -11.51 7.37
CA TRP A 3 12.32 -10.49 8.21
C TRP A 3 13.78 -10.75 8.59
N ASP A 4 14.33 -11.92 8.24
CA ASP A 4 15.70 -12.26 8.62
C ASP A 4 16.68 -11.61 7.64
N VAL A 5 17.65 -10.89 8.16
CA VAL A 5 18.80 -10.40 7.40
C VAL A 5 19.83 -11.54 7.37
N GLU A 6 20.28 -11.92 6.18
CA GLU A 6 21.34 -12.90 6.06
C GLU A 6 22.61 -12.37 6.76
N GLU A 7 23.34 -13.21 7.49
CA GLU A 7 24.53 -12.83 8.25
C GLU A 7 25.55 -12.04 7.41
N LYS A 8 25.74 -12.46 6.15
CA LYS A 8 26.63 -11.75 5.20
C LYS A 8 26.19 -10.31 4.90
N ASN A 9 24.92 -9.95 5.14
CA ASN A 9 24.33 -8.64 4.86
C ASN A 9 24.14 -7.81 6.14
N MET A 10 24.55 -8.30 7.30
CA MET A 10 24.47 -7.56 8.57
C MET A 10 25.21 -6.23 8.44
N PRO A 11 24.57 -5.09 8.78
CA PRO A 11 25.17 -3.78 8.62
C PRO A 11 26.34 -3.56 9.57
N TYR A 12 27.30 -2.74 9.16
CA TYR A 12 28.41 -2.29 10.03
C TYR A 12 27.93 -1.35 11.14
N ALA A 13 26.92 -0.51 10.80
CA ALA A 13 26.39 0.50 11.71
C ALA A 13 24.95 0.86 11.35
N VAL A 14 24.23 1.36 12.35
CA VAL A 14 22.94 2.04 12.19
C VAL A 14 23.14 3.51 12.56
N VAL A 15 22.83 4.41 11.64
CA VAL A 15 22.94 5.86 11.84
C VAL A 15 21.56 6.50 11.81
N ARG A 16 21.35 7.52 12.66
CA ARG A 16 20.08 8.24 12.79
C ARG A 16 20.28 9.73 12.60
N PRO A 17 20.38 10.21 11.36
CA PRO A 17 20.53 11.63 11.08
C PRO A 17 19.27 12.40 11.48
N SER A 18 19.47 13.67 11.84
CA SER A 18 18.40 14.59 12.25
C SER A 18 18.09 15.67 11.21
N ASN A 19 18.95 15.84 10.20
CA ASN A 19 18.82 16.88 9.17
C ASN A 19 19.50 16.47 7.86
N SER A 20 19.23 17.23 6.80
CA SER A 20 19.74 16.98 5.46
C SER A 20 21.28 17.12 5.37
N SER A 21 21.89 18.01 6.16
CA SER A 21 23.35 18.20 6.17
C SER A 21 24.08 16.96 6.71
N GLU A 22 23.53 16.31 7.74
CA GLU A 22 24.11 15.05 8.27
C GLU A 22 24.01 13.93 7.23
N ILE A 23 22.86 13.83 6.54
CA ILE A 23 22.66 12.86 5.44
C ILE A 23 23.62 13.16 4.30
N SER A 24 23.78 14.42 3.91
CA SER A 24 24.69 14.85 2.84
C SER A 24 26.11 14.38 3.10
N ARG A 25 26.66 14.68 4.29
CA ARG A 25 28.02 14.24 4.68
C ARG A 25 28.16 12.72 4.71
N LEU A 26 27.16 12.01 5.22
CA LEU A 26 27.17 10.55 5.26
C LEU A 26 27.20 9.96 3.85
N LEU A 27 26.36 10.48 2.95
CA LEU A 27 26.29 9.98 1.57
C LEU A 27 27.55 10.33 0.77
N GLN A 28 28.15 11.52 0.95
CA GLN A 28 29.44 11.86 0.36
C GLN A 28 30.51 10.84 0.75
N TYR A 29 30.66 10.59 2.05
CA TYR A 29 31.59 9.59 2.55
C TYR A 29 31.31 8.18 2.02
N ALA A 30 30.06 7.75 2.08
CA ALA A 30 29.66 6.44 1.59
C ALA A 30 29.91 6.27 0.09
N ASN A 31 29.67 7.33 -0.69
CA ASN A 31 29.89 7.35 -2.14
C ASN A 31 31.38 7.27 -2.49
N GLU A 32 32.23 8.02 -1.78
CA GLU A 32 33.67 7.96 -1.95
C GLU A 32 34.26 6.58 -1.58
N LYS A 33 33.69 5.94 -0.57
CA LYS A 33 34.17 4.63 -0.07
C LYS A 33 33.39 3.44 -0.65
N LEU A 34 32.46 3.69 -1.56
CA LEU A 34 31.59 2.69 -2.18
C LEU A 34 30.82 1.83 -1.17
N ILE A 35 30.48 2.42 0.00
CA ILE A 35 29.76 1.75 1.09
C ILE A 35 28.25 1.78 0.81
N PRO A 36 27.58 0.62 0.77
CA PRO A 36 26.13 0.58 0.64
C PRO A 36 25.41 1.27 1.81
N VAL A 37 24.38 2.05 1.50
CA VAL A 37 23.50 2.71 2.47
C VAL A 37 22.08 2.24 2.26
N HIS A 38 21.52 1.60 3.27
CA HIS A 38 20.13 1.12 3.26
C HIS A 38 19.25 2.08 4.03
N ILE A 39 18.29 2.70 3.32
CA ILE A 39 17.37 3.67 3.90
C ILE A 39 16.27 2.91 4.63
N HIS A 40 16.05 3.26 5.90
CA HIS A 40 15.08 2.63 6.77
C HIS A 40 14.12 3.66 7.35
N GLY A 41 12.81 3.46 7.14
CA GLY A 41 11.75 4.14 7.88
C GLY A 41 11.38 3.31 9.12
N SER A 42 10.16 2.75 9.14
CA SER A 42 9.73 1.83 10.22
C SER A 42 9.80 0.34 9.85
N GLY A 43 10.29 -0.01 8.66
CA GLY A 43 10.46 -1.40 8.24
C GLY A 43 9.16 -2.17 8.01
N THR A 44 8.04 -1.51 7.77
CA THR A 44 6.71 -2.14 7.62
C THR A 44 6.46 -2.84 6.29
N SER A 45 7.41 -2.80 5.36
CA SER A 45 7.30 -3.48 4.06
C SER A 45 7.16 -4.99 4.21
N LEU A 46 6.07 -5.56 3.72
CA LEU A 46 5.80 -7.00 3.73
C LEU A 46 6.72 -7.81 2.79
N VAL A 47 7.37 -7.14 1.84
CA VAL A 47 8.25 -7.75 0.85
C VAL A 47 9.74 -7.50 1.11
N GLY A 48 10.05 -6.94 2.27
CA GLY A 48 11.43 -6.78 2.75
C GLY A 48 12.25 -5.68 2.06
N LEU A 49 11.61 -4.60 1.57
CA LEU A 49 12.30 -3.45 0.97
C LEU A 49 13.29 -2.79 1.92
N ALA A 50 12.94 -2.70 3.21
CA ALA A 50 13.77 -2.07 4.23
C ALA A 50 14.92 -2.96 4.75
N ARG A 51 15.08 -4.18 4.20
CA ARG A 51 16.14 -5.10 4.63
C ARG A 51 17.41 -4.86 3.85
N PRO A 52 18.57 -4.78 4.53
CA PRO A 52 19.86 -4.77 3.86
C PRO A 52 20.03 -6.00 2.95
N LYS A 53 20.36 -5.77 1.69
CA LYS A 53 20.72 -6.79 0.69
C LYS A 53 22.22 -6.85 0.45
N ALA A 54 22.95 -5.88 0.99
CA ALA A 54 24.40 -5.83 0.96
C ALA A 54 24.93 -5.34 2.33
N LYS A 55 26.12 -5.73 2.69
CA LYS A 55 26.79 -5.27 3.90
C LYS A 55 27.12 -3.79 3.77
N GLY A 56 26.67 -2.96 4.71
CA GLY A 56 26.80 -1.51 4.61
C GLY A 56 26.30 -0.78 5.85
N ILE A 57 25.75 0.40 5.69
CA ILE A 57 25.19 1.25 6.74
C ILE A 57 23.66 1.24 6.61
N VAL A 58 22.95 1.10 7.71
CA VAL A 58 21.51 1.38 7.76
C VAL A 58 21.31 2.82 8.21
N MET A 59 20.61 3.60 7.39
CA MET A 59 20.22 4.98 7.70
C MET A 59 18.75 4.98 8.15
N ASP A 60 18.54 5.13 9.44
CA ASP A 60 17.21 5.20 10.06
C ASP A 60 16.73 6.65 10.13
N THR A 61 15.65 6.96 9.42
CA THR A 61 15.08 8.32 9.31
C THR A 61 14.22 8.73 10.50
N ALA A 62 14.10 7.93 11.55
CA ALA A 62 13.19 8.14 12.68
C ALA A 62 13.37 9.49 13.41
N ARG A 63 14.54 10.14 13.30
CA ARG A 63 14.81 11.48 13.88
C ARG A 63 14.42 12.63 12.96
N MET A 64 14.13 12.37 11.68
CA MET A 64 13.70 13.37 10.70
C MET A 64 12.22 13.70 10.90
N LYS A 65 11.90 14.36 12.00
CA LYS A 65 10.55 14.70 12.44
C LYS A 65 10.26 16.19 12.27
N GLY A 66 8.99 16.54 12.42
CA GLY A 66 8.48 17.89 12.32
C GLY A 66 7.36 17.98 11.28
N ILE A 67 6.41 18.85 11.53
CA ILE A 67 5.34 19.19 10.60
C ILE A 67 5.02 20.67 10.75
N GLU A 68 4.90 21.35 9.63
CA GLU A 68 4.44 22.74 9.55
C GLU A 68 3.27 22.80 8.58
N VAL A 69 2.17 23.38 9.03
CA VAL A 69 0.92 23.43 8.26
C VAL A 69 0.66 24.89 7.87
N TYR A 70 0.42 25.14 6.59
CA TYR A 70 0.19 26.47 6.01
C TYR A 70 -1.20 26.50 5.35
N PRO A 71 -2.30 26.65 6.12
CA PRO A 71 -3.65 26.62 5.58
C PRO A 71 -3.90 27.69 4.53
N GLU A 72 -3.37 28.89 4.72
CA GLU A 72 -3.48 30.03 3.80
C GLU A 72 -2.75 29.81 2.47
N ARG A 73 -1.78 28.87 2.43
CA ARG A 73 -1.04 28.50 1.23
C ARG A 73 -1.52 27.17 0.62
N GLY A 74 -2.42 26.45 1.31
CA GLY A 74 -3.00 25.20 0.84
C GLY A 74 -2.06 24.00 0.87
N TYR A 75 -1.00 24.01 1.69
CA TYR A 75 -0.06 22.89 1.83
C TYR A 75 0.47 22.71 3.25
N PHE A 76 1.16 21.62 3.48
CA PHE A 76 1.98 21.36 4.67
C PHE A 76 3.33 20.76 4.28
N GLU A 77 4.32 20.94 5.17
CA GLU A 77 5.62 20.30 5.08
C GLU A 77 5.82 19.35 6.25
N VAL A 78 6.40 18.17 5.97
CA VAL A 78 6.58 17.15 6.98
C VAL A 78 7.92 16.43 6.81
N GLY A 79 8.57 16.12 7.93
CA GLY A 79 9.76 15.29 7.98
C GLY A 79 9.42 13.81 7.70
N PRO A 80 10.25 13.09 6.92
CA PRO A 80 9.96 11.72 6.47
C PRO A 80 9.85 10.70 7.62
N GLY A 81 10.42 10.97 8.79
CA GLY A 81 10.37 10.10 9.98
C GLY A 81 9.11 10.23 10.83
N MET A 82 8.17 11.11 10.49
CA MET A 82 6.86 11.17 11.16
C MET A 82 6.03 9.93 10.83
N HIS A 83 5.33 9.36 11.84
CA HIS A 83 4.37 8.29 11.57
C HIS A 83 3.10 8.84 10.90
N VAL A 84 2.52 8.08 9.99
CA VAL A 84 1.32 8.48 9.25
C VAL A 84 0.18 8.87 10.19
N ALA A 85 -0.06 8.10 11.25
CA ALA A 85 -1.08 8.41 12.26
C ALA A 85 -0.81 9.73 12.99
N GLN A 86 0.46 10.07 13.26
CA GLN A 86 0.81 11.35 13.88
C GLN A 86 0.53 12.53 12.93
N VAL A 87 0.87 12.38 11.64
CA VAL A 87 0.59 13.40 10.63
C VAL A 87 -0.92 13.61 10.49
N LYS A 88 -1.71 12.53 10.43
CA LYS A 88 -3.19 12.60 10.42
C LYS A 88 -3.73 13.38 11.61
N LYS A 89 -3.21 13.09 12.82
CA LYS A 89 -3.63 13.77 14.05
C LYS A 89 -3.33 15.28 14.02
N GLU A 90 -2.16 15.66 13.49
CA GLU A 90 -1.81 17.09 13.36
C GLU A 90 -2.70 17.79 12.31
N LEU A 91 -2.90 17.18 11.15
CA LEU A 91 -3.75 17.74 10.09
C LEU A 91 -5.23 17.86 10.51
N ALA A 92 -5.73 16.95 11.33
CA ALA A 92 -7.09 17.01 11.85
C ALA A 92 -7.36 18.29 12.67
N LYS A 93 -6.33 18.87 13.33
CA LYS A 93 -6.46 20.18 14.04
C LYS A 93 -6.76 21.34 13.09
N HIS A 94 -6.44 21.16 11.80
CA HIS A 94 -6.68 22.13 10.73
C HIS A 94 -7.86 21.71 9.84
N ASN A 95 -8.71 20.78 10.29
CA ASN A 95 -9.81 20.22 9.52
C ASN A 95 -9.36 19.69 8.14
N ALA A 96 -8.20 19.05 8.10
CA ALA A 96 -7.58 18.53 6.87
C ALA A 96 -7.38 17.02 6.90
N LEU A 97 -7.55 16.39 5.74
CA LEU A 97 -7.35 14.98 5.49
C LEU A 97 -5.92 14.74 4.99
N LEU A 98 -5.24 13.72 5.54
CA LEU A 98 -4.03 13.14 4.93
C LEU A 98 -4.46 12.02 3.97
N PRO A 99 -4.23 12.11 2.66
CA PRO A 99 -4.60 11.08 1.69
C PRO A 99 -3.56 9.94 1.64
N VAL A 100 -3.16 9.41 2.80
CA VAL A 100 -2.18 8.33 2.96
C VAL A 100 -2.73 7.34 3.98
N PHE A 101 -3.05 6.14 3.56
CA PHE A 101 -3.79 5.17 4.36
C PHE A 101 -3.17 3.76 4.35
N PRO A 102 -1.89 3.57 4.74
CA PRO A 102 -1.35 2.21 4.85
C PRO A 102 -2.02 1.47 6.01
N GLY A 103 -2.24 0.17 5.87
CA GLY A 103 -2.75 -0.66 6.97
C GLY A 103 -1.88 -0.63 8.24
N SER A 104 -0.61 -0.22 8.11
CA SER A 104 0.36 -0.05 9.19
C SER A 104 0.51 1.40 9.69
N GLU A 105 -0.48 2.27 9.50
CA GLU A 105 -0.39 3.73 9.74
C GLU A 105 0.11 4.14 11.13
N LEU A 106 -0.15 3.33 12.16
CA LEU A 106 0.32 3.59 13.52
C LEU A 106 1.85 3.60 13.64
N VAL A 107 2.53 2.85 12.80
CA VAL A 107 3.99 2.66 12.83
C VAL A 107 4.68 3.04 11.53
N ALA A 108 3.99 3.03 10.38
CA ALA A 108 4.58 3.42 9.10
C ALA A 108 4.98 4.89 9.09
N THR A 109 6.19 5.20 8.61
CA THR A 109 6.63 6.58 8.41
C THR A 109 6.08 7.14 7.10
N ILE A 110 5.81 8.46 7.08
CA ILE A 110 5.32 9.15 5.88
C ILE A 110 6.34 9.07 4.75
N GLY A 111 7.65 9.14 5.04
CA GLY A 111 8.71 9.00 4.03
C GLY A 111 8.71 7.62 3.38
N GLY A 112 8.54 6.55 4.17
CA GLY A 112 8.42 5.19 3.66
C GLY A 112 7.15 4.99 2.81
N ALA A 113 6.02 5.55 3.25
CA ALA A 113 4.75 5.49 2.53
C ALA A 113 4.83 6.19 1.16
N ILE A 114 5.48 7.36 1.08
CA ILE A 114 5.67 8.09 -0.19
C ILE A 114 6.72 7.41 -1.06
N ALA A 115 7.80 6.88 -0.47
CA ALA A 115 8.83 6.17 -1.22
C ALA A 115 8.31 4.91 -1.94
N VAL A 116 7.26 4.28 -1.41
CA VAL A 116 6.54 3.15 -2.05
C VAL A 116 5.36 3.64 -2.88
N ASN A 117 4.90 4.88 -2.67
CA ASN A 117 3.62 5.40 -3.18
C ASN A 117 2.47 4.48 -2.77
N THR A 118 2.36 4.23 -1.46
CA THR A 118 1.48 3.23 -0.85
C THR A 118 0.02 3.43 -1.24
N SER A 119 -0.70 2.33 -1.30
CA SER A 119 -2.14 2.30 -1.53
C SER A 119 -2.80 1.45 -0.46
N ALA A 120 -3.99 1.79 -0.05
CA ALA A 120 -4.83 0.93 0.78
C ALA A 120 -6.29 1.42 0.81
N HIS A 121 -7.19 0.55 1.22
CA HIS A 121 -8.62 0.83 1.43
C HIS A 121 -9.39 1.32 0.19
N GLY A 122 -8.79 1.25 -1.00
CA GLY A 122 -9.43 1.70 -2.25
C GLY A 122 -9.52 3.22 -2.41
N VAL A 123 -8.82 3.99 -1.57
CA VAL A 123 -8.81 5.47 -1.60
C VAL A 123 -8.34 6.02 -2.94
N ASP A 124 -7.42 5.32 -3.57
CA ASP A 124 -6.87 5.70 -4.87
C ASP A 124 -7.92 5.72 -5.99
N ALA A 125 -9.00 4.97 -5.89
CA ALA A 125 -10.12 5.08 -6.83
C ALA A 125 -10.88 6.42 -6.69
N ALA A 126 -10.99 6.94 -5.47
CA ALA A 126 -11.74 8.16 -5.19
C ALA A 126 -10.86 9.43 -5.21
N LEU A 127 -9.66 9.38 -4.69
CA LEU A 127 -8.81 10.56 -4.53
C LEU A 127 -7.50 10.50 -5.33
N GLY A 128 -7.05 9.32 -5.73
CA GLY A 128 -5.72 9.09 -6.28
C GLY A 128 -4.72 8.64 -5.21
N LYS A 129 -3.51 8.36 -5.64
CA LYS A 129 -2.42 7.89 -4.77
C LYS A 129 -1.75 9.04 -4.01
N PRO A 130 -1.04 8.78 -2.90
CA PRO A 130 -0.31 9.80 -2.16
C PRO A 130 0.56 10.70 -3.02
N GLY A 131 1.22 10.13 -4.04
CA GLY A 131 2.05 10.87 -4.99
C GLY A 131 1.31 11.94 -5.81
N ASP A 132 -0.02 11.87 -5.91
CA ASP A 132 -0.84 12.85 -6.60
C ASP A 132 -1.02 14.15 -5.80
N PHE A 133 -0.73 14.10 -4.51
CA PHE A 133 -0.81 15.23 -3.59
C PHE A 133 0.54 15.85 -3.26
N ILE A 134 1.65 15.28 -3.74
CA ILE A 134 2.98 15.83 -3.54
C ILE A 134 3.17 17.08 -4.39
N LEU A 135 3.61 18.16 -3.75
CA LEU A 135 3.99 19.42 -4.39
C LEU A 135 5.50 19.54 -4.58
N GLY A 136 6.30 18.90 -3.74
CA GLY A 136 7.75 18.93 -3.83
C GLY A 136 8.44 18.18 -2.70
N PHE A 137 9.76 18.06 -2.84
CA PHE A 137 10.63 17.44 -1.86
C PHE A 137 11.90 18.25 -1.63
N GLU A 138 12.49 18.12 -0.45
CA GLU A 138 13.92 18.18 -0.27
C GLU A 138 14.48 16.75 -0.31
N VAL A 139 15.49 16.52 -1.14
CA VAL A 139 16.11 15.20 -1.35
C VAL A 139 17.62 15.32 -1.26
N VAL A 140 18.28 14.39 -0.58
CA VAL A 140 19.72 14.25 -0.66
C VAL A 140 20.07 13.13 -1.65
N LEU A 141 20.80 13.48 -2.71
CA LEU A 141 21.27 12.56 -3.73
C LEU A 141 22.43 11.69 -3.23
N PRO A 142 22.73 10.55 -3.86
CA PRO A 142 23.87 9.69 -3.50
C PRO A 142 25.21 10.42 -3.45
N THR A 143 25.38 11.48 -4.25
CA THR A 143 26.56 12.36 -4.26
C THR A 143 26.66 13.26 -3.03
N GLY A 144 25.63 13.29 -2.18
CA GLY A 144 25.49 14.22 -1.06
C GLY A 144 24.90 15.58 -1.45
N GLN A 145 24.64 15.85 -2.72
CA GLN A 145 23.98 17.08 -3.15
C GLN A 145 22.54 17.15 -2.60
N ILE A 146 22.15 18.30 -2.03
CA ILE A 146 20.80 18.58 -1.57
C ILE A 146 20.04 19.22 -2.73
N LEU A 147 18.93 18.59 -3.12
CA LEU A 147 18.07 19.01 -4.23
C LEU A 147 16.71 19.43 -3.69
N GLN A 148 16.20 20.58 -4.14
CA GLN A 148 14.82 20.99 -3.96
C GLN A 148 14.04 20.70 -5.24
N THR A 149 12.86 20.07 -5.11
CA THR A 149 11.98 19.81 -6.25
C THR A 149 10.60 20.43 -6.05
N GLY A 150 9.86 20.57 -7.13
CA GLY A 150 8.48 21.05 -7.10
C GLY A 150 8.33 22.52 -6.78
N THR A 151 7.21 22.89 -6.13
CA THR A 151 6.79 24.27 -5.91
C THR A 151 5.99 24.39 -4.62
N GLU A 152 5.82 25.61 -4.11
CA GLU A 152 4.88 25.96 -3.04
C GLU A 152 3.46 26.24 -3.55
N SER A 153 3.30 26.35 -4.86
CA SER A 153 1.99 26.52 -5.50
C SER A 153 1.28 25.17 -5.65
N THR A 154 -0.04 25.16 -5.53
CA THR A 154 -0.86 24.00 -5.87
C THR A 154 -0.83 23.66 -7.36
N ARG A 155 -0.38 24.61 -8.20
CA ARG A 155 -0.16 24.40 -9.63
C ARG A 155 1.21 23.81 -9.88
N ARG A 156 1.25 22.65 -10.53
CA ARG A 156 2.49 21.96 -10.90
C ARG A 156 3.17 22.64 -12.10
N PRO A 157 4.52 22.50 -12.22
CA PRO A 157 5.24 23.02 -13.37
C PRO A 157 4.79 22.35 -14.67
N ALA A 158 4.89 23.09 -15.77
CA ALA A 158 4.80 22.51 -17.11
C ALA A 158 6.14 21.85 -17.47
N GLY A 159 6.09 20.77 -18.25
CA GLY A 159 7.28 20.01 -18.66
C GLY A 159 7.64 18.89 -17.70
N ILE A 160 8.92 18.50 -17.68
CA ILE A 160 9.43 17.43 -16.83
C ILE A 160 9.37 17.87 -15.37
N ASP A 161 8.66 17.14 -14.54
CA ASP A 161 8.57 17.36 -13.10
C ASP A 161 9.50 16.38 -12.35
N PRO A 162 10.67 16.83 -11.86
CA PRO A 162 11.64 15.97 -11.18
C PRO A 162 11.09 15.36 -9.87
N THR A 163 10.05 15.97 -9.28
CA THR A 163 9.39 15.46 -8.08
C THR A 163 8.88 14.04 -8.30
N LYS A 164 8.41 13.74 -9.50
CA LYS A 164 7.83 12.43 -9.85
C LYS A 164 8.84 11.29 -9.83
N TYR A 165 10.14 11.57 -10.00
CA TYR A 165 11.17 10.53 -9.96
C TYR A 165 11.36 9.92 -8.57
N PHE A 166 11.07 10.67 -7.51
CA PHE A 166 11.25 10.21 -6.13
C PHE A 166 10.02 9.53 -5.54
N ILE A 167 8.84 9.74 -6.13
CA ILE A 167 7.60 9.07 -5.73
C ILE A 167 7.66 7.61 -6.16
N GLY A 168 7.53 6.67 -5.21
CA GLY A 168 7.62 5.25 -5.50
C GLY A 168 9.02 4.77 -5.90
N SER A 169 10.06 5.60 -5.69
CA SER A 169 11.45 5.25 -6.00
C SER A 169 12.09 4.28 -5.01
N GLU A 170 11.42 3.95 -3.91
CA GLU A 170 11.88 3.03 -2.86
C GLU A 170 13.26 3.39 -2.27
N GLY A 171 13.59 4.69 -2.31
CA GLY A 171 14.88 5.19 -1.86
C GLY A 171 16.06 4.84 -2.77
N LEU A 172 15.81 4.42 -4.00
CA LEU A 172 16.87 4.05 -4.97
C LEU A 172 17.57 5.26 -5.60
N LEU A 173 16.88 6.41 -5.66
CA LEU A 173 17.34 7.59 -6.38
C LEU A 173 17.81 8.73 -5.45
N GLY A 174 17.45 8.67 -4.18
CA GLY A 174 17.77 9.69 -3.19
C GLY A 174 17.05 9.47 -1.86
N VAL A 175 17.44 10.24 -0.85
CA VAL A 175 16.87 10.21 0.50
C VAL A 175 15.96 11.41 0.69
N LEU A 176 14.68 11.18 0.89
CA LEU A 176 13.72 12.23 1.22
C LEU A 176 14.05 12.80 2.59
N THR A 177 14.17 14.12 2.71
CA THR A 177 14.45 14.82 3.96
C THR A 177 13.35 15.79 4.36
N LYS A 178 12.57 16.27 3.39
CA LYS A 178 11.35 17.05 3.61
C LYS A 178 10.34 16.72 2.53
N ILE A 179 9.08 16.62 2.90
CA ILE A 179 7.96 16.29 2.00
C ILE A 179 6.96 17.43 2.07
N ARG A 180 6.65 18.06 0.93
CA ARG A 180 5.60 19.07 0.79
C ARG A 180 4.40 18.44 0.12
N MET A 181 3.22 18.52 0.78
CA MET A 181 1.96 17.94 0.28
C MET A 181 0.84 18.98 0.29
N ARG A 182 -0.05 18.87 -0.68
CA ARG A 182 -1.26 19.69 -0.74
C ARG A 182 -2.20 19.35 0.41
N LEU A 183 -2.76 20.37 1.08
CA LEU A 183 -3.86 20.21 2.02
C LEU A 183 -5.15 19.84 1.29
N ILE A 184 -5.87 18.90 1.86
CA ILE A 184 -7.21 18.49 1.41
C ILE A 184 -8.14 18.75 2.59
N PRO A 185 -9.25 19.47 2.41
CA PRO A 185 -10.25 19.60 3.46
C PRO A 185 -10.74 18.25 3.95
N MET A 186 -11.09 18.14 5.22
CA MET A 186 -11.72 16.95 5.76
C MET A 186 -13.14 16.83 5.18
N PRO A 187 -13.45 15.77 4.42
CA PRO A 187 -14.81 15.59 3.91
C PRO A 187 -15.75 15.08 5.00
N TYR A 188 -17.04 15.27 4.78
CA TYR A 188 -18.10 14.60 5.55
C TYR A 188 -18.28 13.18 5.02
N PHE A 189 -18.61 12.25 5.94
CA PHE A 189 -18.75 10.83 5.61
C PHE A 189 -20.10 10.27 6.07
N GLU A 190 -20.63 9.33 5.28
CA GLU A 190 -21.62 8.38 5.75
C GLU A 190 -21.01 6.97 5.60
N GLN A 191 -21.26 6.14 6.59
CA GLN A 191 -20.68 4.80 6.70
C GLN A 191 -21.76 3.80 6.33
N VAL A 192 -21.49 2.96 5.32
CA VAL A 192 -22.43 1.96 4.80
C VAL A 192 -21.81 0.59 4.91
N VAL A 193 -22.57 -0.36 5.40
CA VAL A 193 -22.27 -1.78 5.34
C VAL A 193 -23.33 -2.48 4.52
N ALA A 194 -22.92 -3.44 3.69
CA ALA A 194 -23.81 -4.29 2.95
C ALA A 194 -23.39 -5.76 3.09
N TYR A 195 -24.38 -6.63 3.29
CA TYR A 195 -24.21 -8.06 3.46
C TYR A 195 -24.72 -8.77 2.22
N TYR A 196 -23.97 -9.76 1.74
CA TYR A 196 -24.27 -10.48 0.52
C TYR A 196 -24.19 -11.98 0.76
N LYS A 197 -24.96 -12.75 -0.04
CA LYS A 197 -24.88 -14.20 0.06
C LYS A 197 -23.52 -14.72 -0.42
N ARG A 198 -22.95 -14.10 -1.45
CA ARG A 198 -21.70 -14.52 -2.09
C ARG A 198 -20.81 -13.31 -2.37
N THR A 199 -19.51 -13.56 -2.38
CA THR A 199 -18.52 -12.55 -2.74
C THR A 199 -18.72 -12.01 -4.15
N GLU A 200 -19.11 -12.86 -5.12
CA GLU A 200 -19.34 -12.45 -6.51
C GLU A 200 -20.39 -11.33 -6.64
N ASP A 201 -21.37 -11.29 -5.75
CA ASP A 201 -22.38 -10.23 -5.75
C ASP A 201 -21.76 -8.87 -5.40
N ILE A 202 -20.75 -8.84 -4.50
CA ILE A 202 -19.94 -7.63 -4.21
C ILE A 202 -19.11 -7.24 -5.44
N LEU A 203 -18.44 -8.20 -6.07
CA LEU A 203 -17.60 -7.94 -7.25
C LEU A 203 -18.44 -7.41 -8.41
N SER A 204 -19.64 -7.96 -8.61
CA SER A 204 -20.61 -7.47 -9.60
C SER A 204 -21.03 -6.03 -9.30
N THR A 205 -21.30 -5.71 -8.03
CA THR A 205 -21.62 -4.33 -7.59
C THR A 205 -20.53 -3.35 -8.00
N VAL A 206 -19.24 -3.71 -7.85
CA VAL A 206 -18.14 -2.85 -8.26
C VAL A 206 -18.07 -2.69 -9.78
N ILE A 207 -18.26 -3.77 -10.54
CA ILE A 207 -18.29 -3.72 -12.01
C ILE A 207 -19.41 -2.78 -12.47
N ASP A 208 -20.62 -2.92 -11.91
CA ASP A 208 -21.77 -2.11 -12.25
C ASP A 208 -21.59 -0.65 -11.82
N MET A 209 -20.95 -0.39 -10.69
CA MET A 209 -20.58 0.96 -10.25
C MET A 209 -19.74 1.70 -11.32
N TYR A 210 -18.67 1.06 -11.79
CA TYR A 210 -17.84 1.64 -12.84
C TYR A 210 -18.54 1.77 -14.18
N LYS A 211 -19.32 0.73 -14.58
CA LYS A 211 -20.09 0.73 -15.83
C LYS A 211 -21.11 1.85 -15.89
N ASN A 212 -21.75 2.18 -14.77
CA ASN A 212 -22.75 3.24 -14.66
C ASN A 212 -22.15 4.62 -14.34
N GLY A 213 -20.82 4.75 -14.29
CA GLY A 213 -20.14 6.01 -14.00
C GLY A 213 -20.39 6.54 -12.59
N ILE A 214 -20.72 5.65 -11.64
CA ILE A 214 -20.92 6.03 -10.23
C ILE A 214 -19.56 6.28 -9.59
N TYR A 215 -19.39 7.45 -8.99
CA TYR A 215 -18.14 7.82 -8.34
C TYR A 215 -17.86 6.93 -7.12
N PRO A 216 -16.65 6.34 -7.02
CA PRO A 216 -16.33 5.35 -5.97
C PRO A 216 -16.45 5.93 -4.56
N PRO A 217 -16.84 5.13 -3.56
CA PRO A 217 -16.67 5.46 -2.15
C PRO A 217 -15.21 5.81 -1.82
N LEU A 218 -14.98 6.62 -0.80
CA LEU A 218 -13.62 6.90 -0.32
C LEU A 218 -12.91 5.62 0.13
N PHE A 219 -13.65 4.76 0.84
CA PHE A 219 -13.24 3.41 1.18
C PHE A 219 -14.29 2.44 0.64
N PHE A 220 -13.85 1.38 0.01
CA PHE A 220 -14.70 0.27 -0.39
C PHE A 220 -13.91 -1.02 -0.19
N GLU A 221 -14.15 -1.64 0.96
CA GLU A 221 -13.53 -2.90 1.39
C GLU A 221 -14.50 -4.04 1.25
N TYR A 222 -13.97 -5.26 1.08
CA TYR A 222 -14.78 -6.47 1.19
C TYR A 222 -14.06 -7.53 2.04
N LEU A 223 -14.88 -8.41 2.60
CA LEU A 223 -14.50 -9.68 3.20
C LEU A 223 -15.29 -10.76 2.50
N ASP A 224 -14.66 -11.82 2.01
CA ASP A 224 -15.37 -13.00 1.55
C ASP A 224 -16.09 -13.71 2.73
N GLU A 225 -16.87 -14.73 2.46
CA GLU A 225 -17.69 -15.43 3.45
C GLU A 225 -16.86 -15.98 4.61
N ARG A 226 -15.63 -16.41 4.34
CA ARG A 226 -14.73 -16.96 5.35
C ARG A 226 -14.02 -15.88 6.15
N ALA A 227 -13.49 -14.87 5.47
CA ALA A 227 -12.85 -13.71 6.11
C ALA A 227 -13.84 -12.94 6.99
N ALA A 228 -15.09 -12.79 6.53
CA ALA A 228 -16.13 -12.11 7.29
C ALA A 228 -16.45 -12.84 8.61
N LYS A 229 -16.58 -14.16 8.59
CA LYS A 229 -16.77 -14.96 9.83
C LYS A 229 -15.59 -14.78 10.79
N ILE A 230 -14.37 -14.92 10.30
CA ILE A 230 -13.14 -14.79 11.11
C ILE A 230 -13.03 -13.38 11.70
N GLY A 231 -13.22 -12.35 10.88
CA GLY A 231 -13.06 -10.96 11.32
C GLY A 231 -14.12 -10.54 12.33
N PHE A 232 -15.40 -10.90 12.12
CA PHE A 232 -16.49 -10.56 13.01
C PHE A 232 -16.37 -11.29 14.36
N GLU A 233 -15.98 -12.58 14.33
CA GLU A 233 -15.69 -13.33 15.55
C GLU A 233 -14.57 -12.70 16.37
N ALA A 234 -13.50 -12.28 15.69
CA ALA A 234 -12.32 -11.69 16.35
C ALA A 234 -12.63 -10.40 17.13
N VAL A 235 -13.68 -9.66 16.74
CA VAL A 235 -14.12 -8.42 17.39
C VAL A 235 -15.39 -8.59 18.24
N GLY A 236 -15.86 -9.81 18.42
CA GLY A 236 -17.04 -10.13 19.23
C GLY A 236 -18.36 -9.72 18.62
N LEU A 237 -18.43 -9.57 17.29
CA LEU A 237 -19.68 -9.34 16.56
C LEU A 237 -20.31 -10.67 16.13
N GLN A 238 -21.64 -10.64 15.94
CA GLN A 238 -22.34 -11.79 15.37
C GLN A 238 -21.82 -12.08 13.96
N GLN A 239 -21.48 -13.34 13.70
CA GLN A 239 -20.98 -13.78 12.39
C GLN A 239 -22.05 -13.51 11.30
N PRO A 240 -21.64 -12.89 10.18
CA PRO A 240 -22.57 -12.64 9.06
C PRO A 240 -22.91 -13.93 8.31
N ARG A 241 -24.03 -13.91 7.62
CA ARG A 241 -24.53 -15.07 6.83
C ARG A 241 -23.83 -15.25 5.49
N GLY A 242 -22.87 -14.39 5.14
CA GLY A 242 -22.17 -14.42 3.86
C GLY A 242 -21.03 -13.41 3.81
N ALA A 243 -20.76 -12.88 2.62
CA ALA A 243 -19.74 -11.87 2.40
C ALA A 243 -20.19 -10.47 2.87
N VAL A 244 -19.24 -9.61 3.20
CA VAL A 244 -19.51 -8.25 3.71
C VAL A 244 -18.74 -7.22 2.91
N SER A 245 -19.39 -6.12 2.55
CA SER A 245 -18.72 -4.93 2.06
C SER A 245 -18.89 -3.76 3.03
N MET A 246 -17.84 -2.95 3.16
CA MET A 246 -17.76 -1.79 4.04
C MET A 246 -17.36 -0.58 3.23
N MET A 247 -18.12 0.49 3.33
CA MET A 247 -17.94 1.67 2.50
C MET A 247 -17.98 2.94 3.32
N ARG A 248 -17.15 3.92 2.93
CA ARG A 248 -17.21 5.29 3.41
C ARG A 248 -17.52 6.21 2.25
N LEU A 249 -18.74 6.74 2.23
CA LEU A 249 -19.21 7.65 1.20
C LEU A 249 -18.94 9.08 1.64
N HIS A 250 -18.18 9.82 0.87
CA HIS A 250 -17.74 11.18 1.23
C HIS A 250 -18.39 12.25 0.35
N SER A 251 -18.50 13.43 0.91
CA SER A 251 -18.87 14.66 0.22
C SER A 251 -18.27 15.87 0.95
N TRP A 252 -18.24 17.02 0.28
CA TRP A 252 -17.74 18.26 0.85
C TRP A 252 -18.79 19.02 1.67
N SER A 253 -20.02 18.48 1.79
CA SER A 253 -21.05 18.95 2.71
C SER A 253 -21.73 17.79 3.41
N LYS A 254 -22.29 18.05 4.59
CA LYS A 254 -23.00 17.05 5.40
C LYS A 254 -24.26 16.55 4.69
N GLU A 255 -25.00 17.45 4.05
CA GLU A 255 -26.18 17.13 3.27
C GLU A 255 -25.80 16.29 2.04
N GLY A 256 -24.71 16.65 1.35
CA GLY A 256 -24.20 15.92 0.22
C GLY A 256 -23.75 14.50 0.56
N SER A 257 -23.12 14.28 1.73
CA SER A 257 -22.75 12.91 2.14
C SER A 257 -23.97 12.04 2.42
N ARG A 258 -25.00 12.60 3.07
CA ARG A 258 -26.27 11.91 3.32
C ARG A 258 -27.02 11.56 2.04
N GLN A 259 -27.11 12.53 1.12
CA GLN A 259 -27.76 12.32 -0.16
C GLN A 259 -27.05 11.22 -0.96
N ARG A 260 -25.72 11.30 -1.03
CA ARG A 260 -24.89 10.30 -1.70
C ARG A 260 -25.07 8.90 -1.10
N ALA A 261 -25.16 8.80 0.24
CA ALA A 261 -25.41 7.51 0.88
C ALA A 261 -26.76 6.92 0.49
N LYS A 262 -27.81 7.75 0.42
CA LYS A 262 -29.14 7.30 -0.03
C LYS A 262 -29.12 6.81 -1.47
N GLU A 263 -28.53 7.58 -2.37
CA GLU A 263 -28.40 7.22 -3.80
C GLU A 263 -27.59 5.93 -3.96
N PHE A 264 -26.51 5.79 -3.20
CA PHE A 264 -25.70 4.57 -3.23
C PHE A 264 -26.43 3.36 -2.67
N LEU A 265 -27.26 3.52 -1.62
CA LEU A 265 -28.10 2.44 -1.10
C LEU A 265 -29.14 1.98 -2.15
N GLU A 266 -29.76 2.90 -2.89
CA GLU A 266 -30.64 2.53 -3.98
C GLU A 266 -29.91 1.74 -5.06
N PHE A 267 -28.73 2.19 -5.46
CA PHE A 267 -27.88 1.45 -6.40
C PHE A 267 -27.53 0.04 -5.89
N LEU A 268 -27.23 -0.11 -4.58
CA LEU A 268 -26.90 -1.42 -4.02
C LEU A 268 -28.05 -2.42 -4.14
N LYS A 269 -29.32 -1.98 -4.11
CA LYS A 269 -30.49 -2.87 -4.18
C LYS A 269 -30.53 -3.71 -5.46
N ASP A 270 -30.01 -3.17 -6.55
CA ASP A 270 -29.97 -3.85 -7.85
C ASP A 270 -28.91 -4.98 -7.88
N ASN A 271 -28.06 -5.06 -6.85
CA ASN A 271 -26.93 -5.99 -6.75
C ASN A 271 -27.14 -7.09 -5.68
N ASN A 272 -28.39 -7.43 -5.38
CA ASN A 272 -28.79 -8.55 -4.53
C ASN A 272 -28.19 -8.59 -3.10
N PRO A 273 -28.06 -7.48 -2.37
CA PRO A 273 -27.67 -7.53 -0.98
C PRO A 273 -28.73 -8.26 -0.13
N ILE A 274 -28.31 -9.02 0.87
CA ILE A 274 -29.20 -9.56 1.90
C ILE A 274 -29.72 -8.41 2.78
N GLU A 275 -28.84 -7.46 3.10
CA GLU A 275 -29.11 -6.32 3.95
C GLU A 275 -28.15 -5.19 3.63
N THR A 276 -28.62 -3.97 3.72
CA THR A 276 -27.81 -2.75 3.64
C THR A 276 -28.15 -1.83 4.82
N LYS A 277 -27.14 -1.21 5.40
CA LYS A 277 -27.32 -0.35 6.58
C LYS A 277 -26.39 0.87 6.52
N ILE A 278 -26.94 2.07 6.83
CA ILE A 278 -26.12 3.22 7.23
C ILE A 278 -25.79 3.05 8.72
N VAL A 279 -24.51 3.04 9.04
CA VAL A 279 -24.03 2.89 10.41
C VAL A 279 -23.67 4.26 10.93
N SER A 280 -24.54 4.84 11.75
CA SER A 280 -24.35 6.19 12.34
C SER A 280 -23.66 6.14 13.72
N ASP A 281 -23.64 4.98 14.35
CA ASP A 281 -22.96 4.76 15.63
C ASP A 281 -21.47 4.50 15.38
N GLU A 282 -20.61 5.35 15.93
CA GLU A 282 -19.16 5.30 15.72
C GLU A 282 -18.52 4.06 16.41
N GLU A 283 -19.08 3.57 17.51
CA GLU A 283 -18.57 2.37 18.17
C GLU A 283 -18.91 1.12 17.34
N GLU A 284 -20.14 1.02 16.86
CA GLU A 284 -20.57 -0.05 15.96
C GLU A 284 -19.71 -0.06 14.69
N TRP A 285 -19.56 1.11 14.04
CA TRP A 285 -18.70 1.22 12.87
C TRP A 285 -17.27 0.84 13.18
N GLY A 286 -16.72 1.29 14.29
CA GLY A 286 -15.36 0.96 14.73
C GLY A 286 -15.12 -0.53 14.81
N LYS A 287 -16.07 -1.29 15.38
CA LYS A 287 -16.00 -2.76 15.44
C LYS A 287 -16.11 -3.41 14.06
N ILE A 288 -17.07 -2.95 13.24
CA ILE A 288 -17.22 -3.45 11.87
C ILE A 288 -15.95 -3.18 11.06
N TRP A 289 -15.38 -1.98 11.14
CA TRP A 289 -14.14 -1.64 10.46
C TRP A 289 -12.94 -2.44 10.98
N GLN A 290 -12.85 -2.63 12.29
CA GLN A 290 -11.81 -3.43 12.91
C GLN A 290 -11.87 -4.90 12.47
N SER A 291 -13.07 -5.45 12.21
CA SER A 291 -13.22 -6.83 11.74
C SER A 291 -12.45 -7.07 10.43
N ARG A 292 -12.32 -6.05 9.58
CA ARG A 292 -11.54 -6.13 8.35
C ARG A 292 -10.04 -6.32 8.63
N ALA A 293 -9.48 -5.58 9.57
CA ALA A 293 -8.07 -5.72 9.95
C ALA A 293 -7.84 -7.05 10.68
N GLU A 294 -8.77 -7.43 11.57
CA GLU A 294 -8.68 -8.65 12.34
C GLU A 294 -8.90 -9.91 11.49
N ALA A 295 -9.61 -9.84 10.38
CA ALA A 295 -9.69 -10.97 9.43
C ALA A 295 -8.29 -11.45 9.02
N GLY A 296 -7.36 -10.53 8.71
CA GLY A 296 -5.97 -10.85 8.44
C GLY A 296 -5.19 -11.27 9.69
N ASN A 297 -5.23 -10.45 10.75
CA ASN A 297 -4.45 -10.67 11.96
C ASN A 297 -4.84 -11.97 12.69
N TYR A 298 -6.15 -12.25 12.78
CA TYR A 298 -6.66 -13.42 13.48
C TYR A 298 -6.37 -14.71 12.72
N MET A 299 -6.38 -14.68 11.38
CA MET A 299 -5.95 -15.84 10.58
C MET A 299 -4.54 -16.33 10.97
N TYR A 300 -3.59 -15.40 11.22
CA TYR A 300 -2.23 -15.77 11.66
C TYR A 300 -2.20 -16.43 13.04
N ARG A 301 -3.21 -16.20 13.88
CA ARG A 301 -3.36 -16.89 15.17
C ARG A 301 -3.90 -18.31 14.99
N LEU A 302 -4.79 -18.49 14.02
CA LEU A 302 -5.47 -19.77 13.74
C LEU A 302 -4.59 -20.77 12.95
N GLY A 303 -3.66 -20.25 12.14
CA GLY A 303 -2.85 -21.13 11.28
C GLY A 303 -1.74 -20.37 10.55
N MET A 304 -1.33 -20.92 9.41
CA MET A 304 -0.39 -20.28 8.47
C MET A 304 -1.15 -19.68 7.30
N THR A 305 -0.70 -18.52 6.85
CA THR A 305 -1.28 -17.83 5.69
C THR A 305 -0.20 -17.49 4.68
N PHE A 306 -0.51 -17.68 3.42
CA PHE A 306 0.35 -17.36 2.29
C PHE A 306 -0.45 -16.47 1.35
N GLY A 307 -0.22 -15.17 1.43
CA GLY A 307 -0.99 -14.17 0.71
C GLY A 307 -0.30 -13.65 -0.52
N SER A 308 -1.09 -13.18 -1.46
CA SER A 308 -0.66 -12.42 -2.61
C SER A 308 -1.74 -11.43 -3.03
N GLU A 309 -1.38 -10.50 -3.90
CA GLU A 309 -2.24 -9.41 -4.38
C GLU A 309 -2.49 -9.57 -5.88
N ILE A 310 -3.74 -9.40 -6.26
CA ILE A 310 -4.17 -9.35 -7.66
C ILE A 310 -4.94 -8.05 -7.84
N SER A 311 -4.55 -7.25 -8.84
CA SER A 311 -5.19 -5.97 -9.15
C SER A 311 -5.70 -6.00 -10.61
N PRO A 312 -6.80 -6.71 -10.90
CA PRO A 312 -7.28 -6.87 -12.26
C PRO A 312 -7.96 -5.61 -12.79
N ARG A 313 -8.16 -5.53 -14.09
CA ARG A 313 -9.14 -4.59 -14.65
C ARG A 313 -10.51 -4.87 -14.04
N VAL A 314 -11.30 -3.81 -13.87
CA VAL A 314 -12.63 -3.88 -13.27
C VAL A 314 -13.53 -4.94 -13.92
N ASP A 315 -13.55 -4.99 -15.26
CA ASP A 315 -14.35 -5.94 -16.04
C ASP A 315 -13.93 -7.41 -15.87
N LYS A 316 -12.82 -7.65 -15.18
CA LYS A 316 -12.24 -8.99 -14.96
C LYS A 316 -12.19 -9.41 -13.49
N LEU A 317 -12.86 -8.68 -12.62
CA LEU A 317 -12.83 -8.93 -11.17
C LEU A 317 -13.33 -10.34 -10.82
N ILE A 318 -14.44 -10.77 -11.38
CA ILE A 318 -15.05 -12.08 -11.05
C ILE A 318 -14.19 -13.22 -11.57
N GLU A 319 -13.73 -13.14 -12.82
CA GLU A 319 -12.84 -14.15 -13.40
C GLU A 319 -11.52 -14.25 -12.63
N ALA A 320 -10.94 -13.09 -12.26
CA ALA A 320 -9.69 -13.06 -11.49
C ALA A 320 -9.87 -13.67 -10.08
N PHE A 321 -11.00 -13.42 -9.44
CA PHE A 321 -11.35 -14.02 -8.15
C PHE A 321 -11.47 -15.54 -8.24
N HIS A 322 -12.18 -16.06 -9.24
CA HIS A 322 -12.34 -17.50 -9.45
C HIS A 322 -11.01 -18.19 -9.79
N ASP A 323 -10.18 -17.56 -10.61
CA ASP A 323 -8.85 -18.10 -10.93
C ASP A 323 -7.95 -18.11 -9.68
N ALA A 324 -7.99 -17.05 -8.85
CA ALA A 324 -7.28 -17.04 -7.57
C ALA A 324 -7.74 -18.16 -6.63
N GLN A 325 -9.06 -18.37 -6.54
CA GLN A 325 -9.62 -19.48 -5.76
C GLN A 325 -9.15 -20.84 -6.31
N SER A 326 -9.14 -20.99 -7.63
CA SER A 326 -8.66 -22.22 -8.29
C SER A 326 -7.18 -22.47 -8.01
N ILE A 327 -6.33 -21.42 -8.01
CA ILE A 327 -4.91 -21.53 -7.68
C ILE A 327 -4.74 -22.11 -6.28
N VAL A 328 -5.44 -21.56 -5.28
CA VAL A 328 -5.31 -22.03 -3.90
C VAL A 328 -5.78 -23.47 -3.73
N LYS A 329 -6.92 -23.82 -4.34
CA LYS A 329 -7.45 -25.20 -4.30
C LYS A 329 -6.51 -26.22 -4.97
N ASN A 330 -5.73 -25.80 -5.96
CA ASN A 330 -4.88 -26.66 -6.78
C ASN A 330 -3.38 -26.39 -6.59
N LEU A 331 -2.97 -25.95 -5.40
CA LEU A 331 -1.54 -25.81 -5.08
C LEU A 331 -0.83 -27.16 -5.22
N ASN A 332 0.30 -27.17 -5.91
CA ASN A 332 1.16 -28.34 -6.01
C ASN A 332 1.94 -28.57 -4.71
N SER A 333 2.38 -27.46 -4.10
CA SER A 333 3.20 -27.45 -2.88
C SER A 333 2.46 -27.84 -1.61
N TYR A 334 1.12 -27.72 -1.61
CA TYR A 334 0.29 -28.10 -0.46
C TYR A 334 -1.17 -28.40 -0.85
N LYS A 335 -1.68 -29.54 -0.44
CA LYS A 335 -3.07 -29.94 -0.68
C LYS A 335 -3.98 -29.48 0.48
N ASN A 336 -5.25 -29.20 0.15
CA ASN A 336 -6.28 -28.82 1.13
C ASN A 336 -6.04 -27.44 1.81
N ALA A 337 -5.35 -26.50 1.16
CA ALA A 337 -5.36 -25.12 1.59
C ALA A 337 -6.78 -24.51 1.39
N GLU A 338 -7.25 -23.75 2.38
CA GLU A 338 -8.49 -23.01 2.27
C GLU A 338 -8.24 -21.68 1.56
N PHE A 339 -9.13 -21.30 0.65
CA PHE A 339 -9.11 -19.97 0.04
C PHE A 339 -9.82 -18.98 0.97
N ILE A 340 -9.16 -17.89 1.28
CA ILE A 340 -9.71 -16.75 2.01
C ILE A 340 -9.34 -15.49 1.28
N SER A 341 -10.29 -14.57 1.12
CA SER A 341 -10.05 -13.33 0.39
C SER A 341 -10.71 -12.14 1.06
N PHE A 342 -10.02 -11.03 0.99
CA PHE A 342 -10.53 -9.70 1.30
C PHE A 342 -9.74 -8.68 0.47
N GLY A 343 -10.14 -7.43 0.48
CA GLY A 343 -9.36 -6.45 -0.29
C GLY A 343 -10.04 -5.11 -0.46
N HIS A 344 -9.36 -4.26 -1.22
CA HIS A 344 -9.68 -2.88 -1.49
C HIS A 344 -10.44 -2.79 -2.80
N ILE A 345 -11.72 -3.16 -2.78
CA ILE A 345 -12.43 -3.44 -4.03
C ILE A 345 -12.84 -2.17 -4.78
N GLY A 346 -12.87 -1.02 -4.10
CA GLY A 346 -13.07 0.28 -4.74
C GLY A 346 -12.00 0.62 -5.78
N ALA A 347 -10.73 0.29 -5.46
CA ALA A 347 -9.64 0.19 -6.43
C ALA A 347 -9.36 -1.30 -6.62
N PRO A 348 -9.78 -1.92 -7.72
CA PRO A 348 -9.88 -3.37 -7.86
C PRO A 348 -8.66 -4.15 -7.35
N THR A 349 -8.67 -4.52 -6.07
CA THR A 349 -7.58 -5.25 -5.41
C THR A 349 -8.14 -6.41 -4.61
N ILE A 350 -7.68 -7.60 -4.94
CA ILE A 350 -8.03 -8.88 -4.32
C ILE A 350 -6.79 -9.38 -3.57
N HIS A 351 -6.84 -9.46 -2.26
CA HIS A 351 -5.86 -10.22 -1.49
C HIS A 351 -6.31 -11.67 -1.43
N ALA A 352 -5.58 -12.53 -2.10
CA ALA A 352 -5.83 -13.96 -2.16
C ALA A 352 -4.91 -14.69 -1.18
N TYR A 353 -5.49 -15.43 -0.26
CA TYR A 353 -4.74 -16.19 0.75
C TYR A 353 -4.98 -17.69 0.62
N ALA A 354 -3.89 -18.45 0.64
CA ALA A 354 -3.92 -19.86 0.98
C ALA A 354 -3.78 -19.97 2.51
N PHE A 355 -4.85 -20.34 3.18
CA PHE A 355 -4.90 -20.54 4.62
C PHE A 355 -4.75 -22.02 4.94
N ILE A 356 -3.90 -22.34 5.90
CA ILE A 356 -3.63 -23.70 6.37
C ILE A 356 -3.85 -23.73 7.88
N PRO A 357 -4.85 -24.47 8.41
CA PRO A 357 -5.26 -24.43 9.81
C PRO A 357 -4.28 -25.20 10.73
N THR A 358 -2.97 -25.01 10.50
CA THR A 358 -1.89 -25.53 11.36
C THR A 358 -0.68 -24.61 11.25
N LYS A 359 0.14 -24.57 12.31
CA LYS A 359 1.43 -23.87 12.32
C LYS A 359 2.61 -24.81 12.10
N ASP A 360 2.37 -26.10 12.23
CA ASP A 360 3.39 -27.15 12.06
C ASP A 360 3.55 -27.52 10.57
N ILE A 361 4.33 -26.71 9.88
CA ILE A 361 4.66 -26.89 8.46
C ILE A 361 6.17 -26.71 8.30
N ALA A 362 6.83 -27.66 7.64
CA ALA A 362 8.26 -27.59 7.34
C ALA A 362 8.63 -26.33 6.56
N ASN A 363 9.80 -25.76 6.83
CA ASN A 363 10.23 -24.48 6.22
C ASN A 363 10.35 -24.58 4.69
N GLU A 364 10.75 -25.74 4.17
CA GLU A 364 10.83 -26.02 2.72
C GLU A 364 9.45 -25.93 2.08
N VAL A 365 8.42 -26.48 2.74
CA VAL A 365 7.02 -26.43 2.27
C VAL A 365 6.52 -24.98 2.33
N LYS A 366 6.81 -24.22 3.40
CA LYS A 366 6.47 -22.78 3.50
C LYS A 366 7.05 -21.98 2.34
N LYS A 367 8.33 -22.22 2.02
CA LYS A 367 9.00 -21.58 0.89
C LYS A 367 8.34 -21.95 -0.44
N ALA A 368 8.05 -23.23 -0.64
CA ALA A 368 7.42 -23.72 -1.86
C ALA A 368 6.04 -23.09 -2.08
N ILE A 369 5.19 -23.03 -1.05
CA ILE A 369 3.87 -22.38 -1.12
C ILE A 369 4.01 -20.89 -1.43
N THR A 370 4.93 -20.19 -0.75
CA THR A 370 5.15 -18.75 -0.97
C THR A 370 5.56 -18.46 -2.41
N LEU A 371 6.47 -19.26 -2.97
CA LEU A 371 6.92 -19.11 -4.34
C LEU A 371 5.80 -19.40 -5.33
N GLU A 372 5.10 -20.52 -5.16
CA GLU A 372 4.00 -20.93 -6.04
C GLU A 372 2.86 -19.91 -6.05
N MET A 373 2.43 -19.45 -4.87
CA MET A 373 1.41 -18.41 -4.74
C MET A 373 1.81 -17.12 -5.47
N ARG A 374 3.06 -16.67 -5.27
CA ARG A 374 3.56 -15.47 -5.92
C ARG A 374 3.58 -15.62 -7.44
N GLU A 375 4.19 -16.66 -7.96
CA GLU A 375 4.32 -16.88 -9.41
C GLU A 375 2.95 -16.93 -10.10
N LYS A 376 2.03 -17.73 -9.56
CA LYS A 376 0.69 -17.89 -10.15
C LYS A 376 -0.13 -16.59 -10.07
N THR A 377 -0.01 -15.82 -9.00
CA THR A 377 -0.76 -14.55 -8.88
C THR A 377 -0.13 -13.43 -9.72
N GLU A 378 1.20 -13.44 -9.92
CA GLU A 378 1.86 -12.56 -10.90
C GLU A 378 1.37 -12.86 -12.32
N ASP A 379 1.18 -14.13 -12.68
CA ASP A 379 0.59 -14.52 -13.95
C ASP A 379 -0.85 -14.04 -14.12
N LEU A 380 -1.66 -14.08 -13.03
CA LEU A 380 -3.00 -13.48 -13.04
C LEU A 380 -2.96 -11.96 -13.22
N ASN A 381 -2.03 -11.26 -12.57
CA ASN A 381 -1.85 -9.82 -12.77
C ASN A 381 -1.49 -9.51 -14.23
N ILE A 382 -0.68 -10.32 -14.90
CA ILE A 382 -0.39 -10.16 -16.33
C ILE A 382 -1.64 -10.44 -17.16
N LYS A 383 -2.31 -11.56 -16.92
CA LYS A 383 -3.49 -12.00 -17.64
C LYS A 383 -4.63 -10.97 -17.57
N TYR A 384 -4.85 -10.38 -16.41
CA TYR A 384 -5.97 -9.47 -16.14
C TYR A 384 -5.61 -7.99 -16.14
N GLY A 385 -4.40 -7.63 -16.57
CA GLY A 385 -3.97 -6.24 -16.77
C GLY A 385 -3.50 -5.52 -15.52
N GLY A 386 -3.43 -6.21 -14.38
CA GLY A 386 -2.98 -5.64 -13.11
C GLY A 386 -1.46 -5.41 -13.03
N CYS A 387 -1.03 -4.65 -12.03
CA CYS A 387 0.40 -4.38 -11.79
C CYS A 387 0.88 -4.80 -10.39
N GLY A 388 -0.02 -5.22 -9.50
CA GLY A 388 0.29 -5.47 -8.10
C GLY A 388 0.75 -4.18 -7.42
N GLY A 389 -0.19 -3.28 -7.12
CA GLY A 389 0.10 -1.86 -6.85
C GLY A 389 0.50 -1.48 -5.44
N GLU A 390 0.55 -2.42 -4.47
CA GLU A 390 0.71 -2.02 -3.06
C GLU A 390 2.09 -2.30 -2.47
N TRP A 391 2.77 -3.37 -2.91
CA TRP A 391 3.93 -3.90 -2.20
C TRP A 391 5.27 -3.40 -2.71
N GLY A 392 5.28 -2.56 -3.73
CA GLY A 392 6.48 -2.00 -4.31
C GLY A 392 7.22 -2.99 -5.23
N LEU A 393 8.35 -2.52 -5.75
CA LEU A 393 9.20 -3.25 -6.69
C LEU A 393 10.40 -3.85 -5.96
N THR A 394 10.34 -5.10 -5.59
CA THR A 394 11.48 -5.81 -5.01
C THR A 394 12.32 -6.50 -6.08
N ALA A 395 13.56 -6.89 -5.73
CA ALA A 395 14.36 -7.77 -6.56
C ALA A 395 13.62 -9.03 -7.02
N GLN A 396 12.70 -9.52 -6.18
CA GLN A 396 11.88 -10.68 -6.49
C GLN A 396 10.81 -10.41 -7.54
N ARG A 397 10.45 -9.15 -7.80
CA ARG A 397 9.45 -8.73 -8.80
C ARG A 397 10.06 -8.20 -10.09
N VAL A 398 11.38 -8.16 -10.20
CA VAL A 398 12.06 -7.76 -11.45
C VAL A 398 11.68 -8.69 -12.60
N SER A 399 11.61 -10.00 -12.36
CA SER A 399 11.15 -10.99 -13.34
C SER A 399 9.72 -10.72 -13.81
N PHE A 400 8.83 -10.36 -12.90
CA PHE A 400 7.46 -9.96 -13.22
C PHE A 400 7.42 -8.70 -14.11
N LEU A 401 8.21 -7.66 -13.79
CA LEU A 401 8.29 -6.45 -14.61
C LEU A 401 8.73 -6.77 -16.04
N LYS A 402 9.81 -7.56 -16.19
CA LYS A 402 10.31 -7.97 -17.49
C LYS A 402 9.27 -8.76 -18.26
N LYS A 403 8.60 -9.72 -17.60
CA LYS A 403 7.55 -10.54 -18.19
C LYS A 403 6.36 -9.71 -18.66
N LYS A 404 5.97 -8.68 -17.88
CA LYS A 404 4.81 -7.83 -18.15
C LYS A 404 5.08 -6.74 -19.17
N TYR A 405 6.20 -6.03 -19.03
CA TYR A 405 6.48 -4.79 -19.77
C TYR A 405 7.64 -4.91 -20.74
N GLY A 406 8.34 -6.05 -20.76
CA GLY A 406 9.52 -6.28 -21.59
C GLY A 406 10.83 -5.81 -20.96
N GLU A 407 11.95 -6.17 -21.58
CA GLU A 407 13.30 -5.78 -21.15
C GLU A 407 13.50 -4.26 -21.22
N SER A 408 12.92 -3.58 -22.22
CA SER A 408 13.14 -2.14 -22.45
C SER A 408 12.72 -1.27 -21.26
N LEU A 409 11.60 -1.58 -20.56
CA LEU A 409 11.25 -0.84 -19.35
C LEU A 409 12.29 -1.06 -18.24
N TYR A 410 12.76 -2.29 -18.08
CA TYR A 410 13.80 -2.59 -17.11
C TYR A 410 15.09 -1.82 -17.38
N GLU A 411 15.54 -1.75 -18.64
CA GLU A 411 16.70 -0.98 -19.06
C GLU A 411 16.56 0.52 -18.79
N VAL A 412 15.36 1.10 -18.98
CA VAL A 412 15.08 2.49 -18.62
C VAL A 412 15.22 2.71 -17.12
N LEU A 413 14.68 1.83 -16.29
CA LEU A 413 14.81 1.92 -14.84
C LEU A 413 16.29 1.80 -14.41
N VAL A 414 17.05 0.88 -14.99
CA VAL A 414 18.51 0.74 -14.77
C VAL A 414 19.25 2.02 -15.13
N THR A 415 18.95 2.58 -16.30
CA THR A 415 19.57 3.82 -16.76
C THR A 415 19.27 4.98 -15.79
N MET A 416 18.04 5.08 -15.33
CA MET A 416 17.64 6.08 -14.33
C MET A 416 18.42 5.91 -13.01
N LYS A 417 18.50 4.69 -12.50
CA LYS A 417 19.30 4.40 -11.30
C LYS A 417 20.76 4.81 -11.49
N LYS A 418 21.42 4.40 -12.58
CA LYS A 418 22.81 4.75 -12.88
C LYS A 418 23.04 6.25 -13.03
N ALA A 419 22.06 6.97 -13.56
CA ALA A 419 22.16 8.43 -13.69
C ALA A 419 22.15 9.15 -12.33
N PHE A 420 21.36 8.66 -11.36
CA PHE A 420 21.27 9.24 -10.02
C PHE A 420 22.31 8.68 -9.06
N ASP A 421 22.63 7.39 -9.17
CA ASP A 421 23.49 6.64 -8.24
C ASP A 421 24.47 5.75 -9.02
N PRO A 422 25.49 6.34 -9.67
CA PRO A 422 26.41 5.60 -10.53
C PRO A 422 27.25 4.56 -9.78
N ASN A 423 27.44 4.74 -8.48
CA ASN A 423 28.20 3.84 -7.61
C ASN A 423 27.31 2.81 -6.89
N ASP A 424 25.98 2.84 -7.17
CA ASP A 424 24.99 1.96 -6.57
C ASP A 424 25.12 1.85 -5.05
N ILE A 425 25.21 2.98 -4.36
CA ILE A 425 25.33 2.98 -2.91
C ILE A 425 23.97 2.90 -2.21
N LEU A 426 22.87 3.45 -2.78
CA LEU A 426 21.55 3.46 -2.14
C LEU A 426 20.79 2.16 -2.38
N ASN A 427 20.35 1.54 -1.29
CA ASN A 427 19.51 0.33 -1.29
C ASN A 427 20.01 -0.76 -2.26
N ARG A 428 21.35 -0.93 -2.31
CA ARG A 428 22.01 -1.93 -3.17
C ARG A 428 21.37 -3.31 -3.02
N GLY A 429 21.09 -3.95 -4.13
CA GLY A 429 20.50 -5.28 -4.19
C GLY A 429 18.97 -5.33 -4.08
N ASN A 430 18.28 -4.20 -3.86
CA ASN A 430 16.80 -4.17 -3.94
C ASN A 430 16.31 -4.39 -5.37
N LEU A 431 17.15 -4.12 -6.34
CA LEU A 431 16.93 -4.42 -7.75
C LEU A 431 18.08 -5.31 -8.23
N GLN A 432 18.01 -6.61 -7.99
CA GLN A 432 19.05 -7.55 -8.41
C GLN A 432 19.20 -7.56 -9.95
N GLY A 433 20.45 -7.60 -10.42
CA GLY A 433 20.78 -7.63 -11.85
C GLY A 433 20.97 -6.24 -12.48
N TRP A 434 21.11 -5.20 -11.68
CA TRP A 434 21.30 -3.83 -12.18
C TRP A 434 22.75 -3.47 -12.50
N ILE A 435 23.72 -4.19 -11.94
CA ILE A 435 25.15 -3.97 -12.18
C ILE A 435 25.84 -5.32 -12.39
#